data_a8ed96ec8317622edd1c48b289a3a8ac
#
_entry.id   a8ed96ec8317622edd1c48b289a3a8ac
#
_cell.length_a   1.000
_cell.length_b   1.000
_cell.length_c   1.000
_cell.angle_alpha   90.00
_cell.angle_beta   90.00
_cell.angle_gamma   90.00
#
_symmetry.space_group_name_H-M   'P 1'
#
loop_
_entity.id
_entity.type
_entity.pdbx_description
1 polymer ?
#
loop_
_entity_poly.entity_id
_entity_poly.type
_entity_poly.pdbx_seq_one_letter_code
_entity_poly.pdbx_strand_id
1 'polypeptide(L)'
;RGCGHFRCLQWMGQIREHEAMTILQDLTANGALPGAELRYATDWLTTGRADELFATLRQAVPWETHRIRLFGRWVDSPRLSCWIGDAEAAYTYSGTRFEPHPWPVALQELRRGLADELGCEFNSVLANRYRDGRDCMGWHSDNEATLGVKPVIASMSLGASRRFVLKHRQGRPKFELALPHGSLLVMAGETQTHYQHALPRTARPVGERINLTFRRILT
;
A
#
# COMPACT_ATOMS: atom_id res chain seq x y z
N ARG A 1 -9.33 19.51 -34.81
CA ARG A 1 -7.98 19.49 -34.20
C ARG A 1 -8.02 20.40 -32.98
N GLY A 2 -8.13 19.87 -31.78
CA GLY A 2 -8.10 20.64 -30.54
C GLY A 2 -9.12 20.15 -29.50
N CYS A 3 -8.92 18.95 -28.94
CA CYS A 3 -9.83 18.47 -27.87
C CYS A 3 -9.13 17.57 -26.84
N GLY A 4 -7.84 17.78 -26.59
CA GLY A 4 -7.07 16.96 -25.63
C GLY A 4 -6.55 17.69 -24.39
N HIS A 5 -6.45 19.02 -24.42
CA HIS A 5 -5.77 19.76 -23.36
C HIS A 5 -6.68 20.32 -22.25
N PHE A 6 -7.99 20.44 -22.48
CA PHE A 6 -8.91 21.07 -21.51
C PHE A 6 -9.36 20.13 -20.36
N ARG A 7 -9.36 18.82 -20.56
CA ARG A 7 -9.77 17.88 -19.50
C ARG A 7 -8.70 17.64 -18.43
N CYS A 8 -7.42 17.81 -18.77
CA CYS A 8 -6.33 17.58 -17.80
C CYS A 8 -6.23 18.69 -16.74
N LEU A 9 -6.49 19.95 -17.13
CA LEU A 9 -6.44 21.09 -16.19
C LEU A 9 -7.66 21.15 -15.26
N GLN A 10 -8.80 20.65 -15.69
CA GLN A 10 -10.02 20.61 -14.86
C GLN A 10 -9.91 19.54 -13.74
N TRP A 11 -9.09 18.53 -13.94
CA TRP A 11 -8.85 17.47 -12.97
C TRP A 11 -7.89 17.89 -11.84
N MET A 12 -6.91 18.73 -12.14
CA MET A 12 -5.96 19.25 -11.13
C MET A 12 -6.62 20.26 -10.17
N GLY A 13 -7.72 20.93 -10.59
CA GLY A 13 -8.47 21.86 -9.74
C GLY A 13 -9.40 21.17 -8.74
N GLN A 14 -9.89 19.97 -9.04
CA GLN A 14 -10.87 19.29 -8.20
C GLN A 14 -10.29 18.60 -6.97
N ILE A 15 -8.97 18.41 -6.87
CA ILE A 15 -8.33 17.84 -5.66
C ILE A 15 -8.23 18.87 -4.53
N ARG A 16 -8.32 20.18 -4.83
CA ARG A 16 -8.12 21.27 -3.85
C ARG A 16 -9.38 22.04 -3.44
N GLU A 17 -10.52 21.81 -4.08
CA GLU A 17 -11.77 22.51 -3.72
C GLU A 17 -12.65 21.61 -2.84
N HIS A 18 -12.70 21.89 -1.54
CA HIS A 18 -13.70 21.48 -0.54
C HIS A 18 -13.64 20.04 0.02
N GLU A 19 -12.48 19.44 0.23
CA GLU A 19 -12.41 18.32 1.17
C GLU A 19 -11.67 18.75 2.44
N ALA A 20 -12.34 18.65 3.59
CA ALA A 20 -11.67 18.76 4.89
C ALA A 20 -10.49 17.77 4.85
N MET A 21 -9.25 18.28 4.99
CA MET A 21 -8.05 17.43 5.04
C MET A 21 -8.28 16.39 6.12
N THR A 22 -8.41 15.14 5.72
CA THR A 22 -8.50 14.05 6.69
C THR A 22 -7.15 13.94 7.39
N ILE A 23 -7.15 14.24 8.69
CA ILE A 23 -5.94 14.27 9.50
C ILE A 23 -5.44 12.84 9.70
N LEU A 24 -4.20 12.58 9.32
CA LEU A 24 -3.50 11.34 9.68
C LEU A 24 -3.27 11.30 11.20
N GLN A 25 -4.06 10.47 11.88
CA GLN A 25 -3.95 10.27 13.34
C GLN A 25 -2.70 9.47 13.69
N ASP A 26 -1.92 9.92 14.64
CA ASP A 26 -0.81 9.14 15.21
C ASP A 26 -1.35 8.06 16.13
N LEU A 27 -1.21 6.80 15.73
CA LEU A 27 -1.63 5.63 16.50
C LEU A 27 -0.62 5.23 17.60
N THR A 28 0.54 5.87 17.64
CA THR A 28 1.66 5.53 18.54
C THR A 28 1.90 6.55 19.62
N ALA A 29 1.18 7.67 19.60
CA ALA A 29 1.33 8.79 20.53
C ALA A 29 1.19 8.40 22.03
N ASN A 30 0.43 7.34 22.32
CA ASN A 30 0.23 6.85 23.69
C ASN A 30 1.34 5.89 24.19
N GLY A 31 2.38 5.64 23.39
CA GLY A 31 3.48 4.73 23.74
C GLY A 31 3.14 3.23 23.77
N ALA A 32 1.93 2.84 23.32
CA ALA A 32 1.50 1.43 23.35
C ALA A 32 2.29 0.53 22.39
N LEU A 33 2.98 1.13 21.42
CA LEU A 33 3.79 0.44 20.40
C LEU A 33 5.23 1.00 20.39
N PRO A 34 6.08 0.63 21.35
CA PRO A 34 7.44 1.16 21.44
C PRO A 34 8.25 0.97 20.16
N GLY A 35 8.86 2.05 19.66
CA GLY A 35 9.67 2.04 18.43
C GLY A 35 8.86 1.95 17.13
N ALA A 36 7.53 1.92 17.18
CA ALA A 36 6.70 2.07 16.00
C ALA A 36 6.33 3.54 15.77
N GLU A 37 6.21 3.91 14.49
CA GLU A 37 5.63 5.16 14.03
C GLU A 37 4.51 4.83 13.05
N LEU A 38 3.26 4.96 13.48
CA LEU A 38 2.08 4.64 12.68
C LEU A 38 1.16 5.86 12.60
N ARG A 39 0.83 6.27 11.38
CA ARG A 39 -0.20 7.29 11.12
C ARG A 39 -1.30 6.69 10.29
N TYR A 40 -2.55 7.07 10.53
CA TYR A 40 -3.70 6.43 9.93
C TYR A 40 -4.85 7.41 9.69
N ALA A 41 -5.48 7.25 8.52
CA ALA A 41 -6.75 7.88 8.19
C ALA A 41 -7.71 6.81 7.63
N THR A 42 -8.95 6.78 8.10
CA THR A 42 -9.98 5.83 7.66
C THR A 42 -10.53 6.13 6.27
N ASP A 43 -10.48 7.38 5.88
CA ASP A 43 -11.16 7.99 4.74
C ASP A 43 -10.27 9.05 4.04
N TRP A 44 -8.99 8.73 3.88
CA TRP A 44 -8.02 9.61 3.22
C TRP A 44 -8.42 9.91 1.77
N LEU A 45 -9.04 8.94 1.07
CA LEU A 45 -9.79 9.18 -0.15
C LEU A 45 -11.28 9.19 0.18
N THR A 46 -12.02 10.11 -0.42
CA THR A 46 -13.49 10.02 -0.43
C THR A 46 -13.95 8.72 -1.07
N THR A 47 -15.13 8.25 -0.69
CA THR A 47 -15.72 7.01 -1.23
C THR A 47 -15.76 7.03 -2.75
N GLY A 48 -16.22 8.13 -3.37
CA GLY A 48 -16.31 8.25 -4.83
C GLY A 48 -14.94 8.13 -5.52
N ARG A 49 -13.90 8.79 -4.97
CA ARG A 49 -12.52 8.68 -5.53
C ARG A 49 -11.93 7.29 -5.33
N ALA A 50 -12.20 6.68 -4.20
CA ALA A 50 -11.73 5.33 -3.91
C ALA A 50 -12.42 4.30 -4.83
N ASP A 51 -13.73 4.45 -5.12
CA ASP A 51 -14.49 3.61 -6.06
C ASP A 51 -13.95 3.73 -7.50
N GLU A 52 -13.73 4.95 -7.99
CA GLU A 52 -13.16 5.20 -9.31
C GLU A 52 -11.76 4.58 -9.45
N LEU A 53 -10.92 4.79 -8.44
CA LEU A 53 -9.56 4.24 -8.41
C LEU A 53 -9.57 2.72 -8.37
N PHE A 54 -10.44 2.12 -7.54
CA PHE A 54 -10.60 0.67 -7.45
C PHE A 54 -11.02 0.07 -8.80
N ALA A 55 -12.04 0.64 -9.44
CA ALA A 55 -12.53 0.17 -10.74
C ALA A 55 -11.46 0.29 -11.83
N THR A 56 -10.75 1.43 -11.87
CA THR A 56 -9.66 1.67 -12.83
C THR A 56 -8.52 0.68 -12.65
N LEU A 57 -8.00 0.52 -11.44
CA LEU A 57 -6.86 -0.36 -11.16
C LEU A 57 -7.19 -1.83 -11.34
N ARG A 58 -8.42 -2.24 -11.05
CA ARG A 58 -8.87 -3.61 -11.26
C ARG A 58 -8.70 -4.06 -12.72
N GLN A 59 -8.87 -3.13 -13.67
CA GLN A 59 -8.77 -3.38 -15.11
C GLN A 59 -7.40 -3.07 -15.69
N ALA A 60 -6.77 -1.97 -15.24
CA ALA A 60 -5.56 -1.43 -15.87
C ALA A 60 -4.26 -2.10 -15.38
N VAL A 61 -4.25 -2.69 -14.18
CA VAL A 61 -3.05 -3.32 -13.63
C VAL A 61 -2.91 -4.73 -14.18
N PRO A 62 -1.73 -5.12 -14.70
CA PRO A 62 -1.46 -6.49 -15.15
C PRO A 62 -1.25 -7.40 -13.93
N TRP A 63 -2.36 -7.90 -13.39
CA TRP A 63 -2.36 -8.74 -12.19
C TRP A 63 -1.78 -10.12 -12.46
N GLU A 64 -0.75 -10.51 -11.70
CA GLU A 64 -0.05 -11.77 -11.85
C GLU A 64 -0.05 -12.59 -10.55
N THR A 65 0.03 -13.91 -10.70
CA THR A 65 0.32 -14.82 -9.59
C THR A 65 1.82 -15.05 -9.54
N HIS A 66 2.47 -14.60 -8.49
CA HIS A 66 3.90 -14.84 -8.29
C HIS A 66 4.13 -16.09 -7.45
N ARG A 67 5.17 -16.84 -7.79
CA ARG A 67 5.64 -17.95 -6.97
C ARG A 67 6.59 -17.45 -5.90
N ILE A 68 6.38 -17.89 -4.69
CA ILE A 68 7.22 -17.58 -3.54
C ILE A 68 7.80 -18.86 -2.95
N ARG A 69 8.97 -18.77 -2.35
CA ARG A 69 9.59 -19.91 -1.67
C ARG A 69 9.20 -19.93 -0.20
N LEU A 70 8.40 -20.92 0.21
CA LEU A 70 8.01 -21.15 1.61
C LEU A 70 8.56 -22.50 2.07
N PHE A 71 9.32 -22.51 3.18
CA PHE A 71 9.91 -23.74 3.75
C PHE A 71 10.63 -24.61 2.69
N GLY A 72 11.37 -23.98 1.79
CA GLY A 72 12.11 -24.66 0.73
C GLY A 72 11.28 -25.08 -0.50
N ARG A 73 9.95 -24.91 -0.50
CA ARG A 73 9.05 -25.27 -1.60
C ARG A 73 8.55 -24.02 -2.33
N TRP A 74 8.40 -24.11 -3.65
CA TRP A 74 7.77 -23.10 -4.47
C TRP A 74 6.27 -23.25 -4.38
N VAL A 75 5.57 -22.20 -3.96
CA VAL A 75 4.10 -22.12 -3.88
C VAL A 75 3.60 -20.85 -4.53
N ASP A 76 2.40 -20.88 -5.05
CA ASP A 76 1.76 -19.68 -5.57
C ASP A 76 1.39 -18.75 -4.42
N SER A 77 1.69 -17.47 -4.61
CA SER A 77 1.28 -16.43 -3.67
C SER A 77 -0.23 -16.40 -3.55
N PRO A 78 -0.79 -16.45 -2.32
CA PRO A 78 -2.25 -16.41 -2.13
C PRO A 78 -2.82 -15.00 -2.30
N ARG A 79 -2.53 -14.38 -3.43
CA ARG A 79 -3.03 -13.10 -3.94
C ARG A 79 -2.45 -12.85 -5.33
N LEU A 80 -3.04 -11.94 -6.07
CA LEU A 80 -2.43 -11.39 -7.27
C LEU A 80 -1.62 -10.15 -6.90
N SER A 81 -0.55 -9.88 -7.64
CA SER A 81 0.27 -8.70 -7.41
C SER A 81 0.88 -8.16 -8.70
N CYS A 82 1.32 -6.90 -8.64
CA CYS A 82 2.05 -6.24 -9.70
C CYS A 82 3.02 -5.25 -9.07
N TRP A 83 4.28 -5.26 -9.52
CA TRP A 83 5.29 -4.28 -9.15
C TRP A 83 5.29 -3.15 -10.18
N ILE A 84 5.05 -1.93 -9.73
CA ILE A 84 4.95 -0.73 -10.58
C ILE A 84 5.95 0.30 -10.03
N GLY A 85 6.67 1.00 -10.91
CA GLY A 85 7.65 1.97 -10.44
C GLY A 85 8.38 2.70 -11.56
N ASP A 86 9.32 3.55 -11.14
CA ASP A 86 10.29 4.17 -12.03
C ASP A 86 11.27 3.08 -12.56
N ALA A 87 11.86 3.28 -13.71
CA ALA A 87 12.63 2.22 -14.40
C ALA A 87 13.80 1.66 -13.55
N GLU A 88 14.40 2.52 -12.71
CA GLU A 88 15.49 2.16 -11.81
C GLU A 88 15.02 1.45 -10.52
N ALA A 89 13.72 1.44 -10.23
CA ALA A 89 13.16 0.82 -9.04
C ALA A 89 12.98 -0.71 -9.18
N ALA A 90 13.96 -1.40 -9.81
CA ALA A 90 13.99 -2.84 -9.85
C ALA A 90 14.14 -3.40 -8.42
N TYR A 91 13.39 -4.44 -8.09
CA TYR A 91 13.26 -4.94 -6.73
C TYR A 91 13.49 -6.44 -6.68
N THR A 92 14.24 -6.90 -5.67
CA THR A 92 14.47 -8.33 -5.45
C THR A 92 13.73 -8.79 -4.21
N TYR A 93 12.79 -9.72 -4.38
CA TYR A 93 12.04 -10.34 -3.29
C TYR A 93 12.16 -11.86 -3.33
N SER A 94 12.50 -12.47 -2.19
CA SER A 94 12.68 -13.94 -2.08
C SER A 94 13.59 -14.53 -3.17
N GLY A 95 14.63 -13.80 -3.59
CA GLY A 95 15.58 -14.20 -4.63
C GLY A 95 15.11 -14.03 -6.08
N THR A 96 13.91 -13.48 -6.30
CA THR A 96 13.39 -13.16 -7.62
C THR A 96 13.47 -11.65 -7.86
N ARG A 97 14.08 -11.25 -8.99
CA ARG A 97 14.15 -9.87 -9.44
C ARG A 97 12.86 -9.53 -10.18
N PHE A 98 12.25 -8.42 -9.82
CA PHE A 98 11.07 -7.84 -10.46
C PHE A 98 11.45 -6.54 -11.14
N GLU A 99 11.22 -6.46 -12.44
CA GLU A 99 11.29 -5.22 -13.19
C GLU A 99 9.95 -4.48 -13.02
N PRO A 100 9.97 -3.16 -12.78
CA PRO A 100 8.74 -2.42 -12.55
C PRO A 100 7.95 -2.23 -13.85
N HIS A 101 6.65 -2.42 -13.77
CA HIS A 101 5.74 -1.93 -14.80
C HIS A 101 5.65 -0.40 -14.75
N PRO A 102 5.41 0.26 -15.89
CA PRO A 102 5.24 1.71 -15.92
C PRO A 102 4.01 2.15 -15.12
N TRP A 103 4.09 3.37 -14.58
CA TRP A 103 3.02 3.96 -13.77
C TRP A 103 1.74 4.21 -14.59
N PRO A 104 0.60 3.61 -14.25
CA PRO A 104 -0.70 4.09 -14.71
C PRO A 104 -0.94 5.54 -14.26
N VAL A 105 -1.62 6.35 -15.07
CA VAL A 105 -1.89 7.77 -14.78
C VAL A 105 -2.53 7.96 -13.39
N ALA A 106 -3.51 7.13 -13.04
CA ALA A 106 -4.19 7.20 -11.74
C ALA A 106 -3.24 6.99 -10.55
N LEU A 107 -2.19 6.16 -10.70
CA LEU A 107 -1.19 5.95 -9.65
C LEU A 107 -0.14 7.05 -9.60
N GLN A 108 0.18 7.71 -10.72
CA GLN A 108 1.05 8.89 -10.72
C GLN A 108 0.45 10.04 -9.91
N GLU A 109 -0.86 10.26 -10.04
CA GLU A 109 -1.58 11.29 -9.30
C GLU A 109 -1.63 10.96 -7.80
N LEU A 110 -1.97 9.72 -7.47
CA LEU A 110 -1.99 9.25 -6.10
C LEU A 110 -0.60 9.36 -5.44
N ARG A 111 0.47 8.99 -6.17
CA ARG A 111 1.86 9.12 -5.72
C ARG A 111 2.21 10.57 -5.36
N ARG A 112 1.81 11.54 -6.20
CA ARG A 112 2.06 12.97 -5.95
C ARG A 112 1.32 13.45 -4.70
N GLY A 113 0.03 13.12 -4.58
CA GLY A 113 -0.74 13.48 -3.39
C GLY A 113 -0.16 12.90 -2.10
N LEU A 114 0.33 11.66 -2.13
CA LEU A 114 1.03 11.05 -0.99
C LEU A 114 2.37 11.73 -0.70
N ALA A 115 3.13 12.11 -1.72
CA ALA A 115 4.40 12.81 -1.53
C ALA A 115 4.20 14.20 -0.90
N ASP A 116 3.20 14.95 -1.36
CA ASP A 116 2.81 16.25 -0.80
C ASP A 116 2.36 16.11 0.66
N GLU A 117 1.52 15.10 0.98
CA GLU A 117 1.01 14.85 2.34
C GLU A 117 2.10 14.44 3.31
N LEU A 118 3.03 13.58 2.87
CA LEU A 118 4.00 12.94 3.75
C LEU A 118 5.38 13.61 3.74
N GLY A 119 5.61 14.56 2.83
CA GLY A 119 6.89 15.23 2.68
C GLY A 119 8.03 14.32 2.23
N CYS A 120 7.71 13.24 1.49
CA CYS A 120 8.71 12.28 1.01
C CYS A 120 8.33 11.73 -0.36
N GLU A 121 9.33 11.33 -1.15
CA GLU A 121 9.16 10.80 -2.48
C GLU A 121 8.95 9.29 -2.46
N PHE A 122 8.13 8.79 -3.39
CA PHE A 122 7.93 7.38 -3.69
C PHE A 122 8.29 7.11 -5.15
N ASN A 123 9.07 6.08 -5.43
CA ASN A 123 9.43 5.67 -6.79
C ASN A 123 8.89 4.29 -7.17
N SER A 124 8.13 3.66 -6.28
CA SER A 124 7.58 2.34 -6.52
C SER A 124 6.31 2.09 -5.71
N VAL A 125 5.48 1.17 -6.20
CA VAL A 125 4.29 0.67 -5.52
C VAL A 125 4.13 -0.83 -5.78
N LEU A 126 3.98 -1.60 -4.72
CA LEU A 126 3.50 -2.98 -4.81
C LEU A 126 1.97 -2.96 -4.73
N ALA A 127 1.32 -3.24 -5.85
CA ALA A 127 -0.11 -3.45 -5.91
C ALA A 127 -0.42 -4.91 -5.58
N ASN A 128 -1.30 -5.16 -4.60
CA ASN A 128 -1.78 -6.49 -4.22
C ASN A 128 -3.30 -6.54 -4.37
N ARG A 129 -3.81 -7.56 -5.07
CA ARG A 129 -5.25 -7.82 -5.21
C ARG A 129 -5.60 -9.10 -4.47
N TYR A 130 -6.46 -8.96 -3.47
CA TYR A 130 -7.04 -10.03 -2.68
C TYR A 130 -8.45 -10.28 -3.23
N ARG A 131 -8.68 -11.48 -3.80
CA ARG A 131 -9.93 -11.83 -4.49
C ARG A 131 -11.08 -12.08 -3.52
N ASP A 132 -10.73 -12.61 -2.36
CA ASP A 132 -11.67 -12.94 -1.28
C ASP A 132 -10.95 -13.12 0.07
N GLY A 133 -11.64 -13.69 1.06
CA GLY A 133 -11.09 -13.94 2.40
C GLY A 133 -9.99 -14.99 2.48
N ARG A 134 -9.82 -15.85 1.46
CA ARG A 134 -8.77 -16.88 1.40
C ARG A 134 -7.42 -16.28 1.03
N ASP A 135 -7.42 -15.19 0.27
CA ASP A 135 -6.21 -14.47 -0.06
C ASP A 135 -5.66 -13.72 1.17
N CYS A 136 -4.35 -13.74 1.33
CA CYS A 136 -3.68 -13.22 2.53
C CYS A 136 -2.24 -12.76 2.25
N MET A 137 -1.67 -12.07 3.23
CA MET A 137 -0.23 -11.80 3.36
C MET A 137 0.24 -12.34 4.70
N GLY A 138 1.23 -13.22 4.67
CA GLY A 138 1.86 -13.77 5.89
C GLY A 138 2.63 -12.71 6.69
N TRP A 139 3.13 -13.10 7.85
CA TRP A 139 3.97 -12.23 8.68
C TRP A 139 5.27 -11.85 7.97
N HIS A 140 5.50 -10.56 7.81
CA HIS A 140 6.70 -10.00 7.18
C HIS A 140 6.96 -8.59 7.73
N SER A 141 8.09 -8.04 7.36
CA SER A 141 8.44 -6.62 7.51
C SER A 141 9.00 -6.16 6.17
N ASP A 142 8.75 -4.93 5.80
CA ASP A 142 9.33 -4.27 4.63
C ASP A 142 10.69 -3.68 5.05
N ASN A 143 11.70 -4.53 5.18
CA ASN A 143 13.04 -4.16 5.71
C ASN A 143 14.19 -4.60 4.79
N GLU A 144 13.93 -4.71 3.51
CA GLU A 144 14.95 -4.96 2.51
C GLU A 144 15.96 -3.82 2.46
N ALA A 145 17.22 -4.13 2.26
CA ALA A 145 18.31 -3.14 2.24
C ALA A 145 18.08 -1.99 1.25
N THR A 146 17.40 -2.28 0.14
CA THR A 146 17.03 -1.29 -0.88
C THR A 146 15.99 -0.27 -0.41
N LEU A 147 15.31 -0.48 0.71
CA LEU A 147 14.41 0.49 1.31
C LEU A 147 15.12 1.48 2.24
N GLY A 148 16.41 1.21 2.55
CA GLY A 148 17.21 2.03 3.44
C GLY A 148 16.83 1.91 4.91
N VAL A 149 17.34 2.86 5.70
CA VAL A 149 17.09 2.92 7.14
C VAL A 149 15.82 3.73 7.40
N LYS A 150 14.93 3.18 8.27
CA LYS A 150 13.68 3.85 8.69
C LYS A 150 12.78 4.26 7.50
N PRO A 151 12.42 3.32 6.62
CA PRO A 151 11.64 3.65 5.43
C PRO A 151 10.26 4.19 5.78
N VAL A 152 9.75 5.12 4.97
CA VAL A 152 8.35 5.54 4.98
C VAL A 152 7.59 4.65 3.99
N ILE A 153 6.60 3.94 4.48
CA ILE A 153 5.73 3.05 3.72
C ILE A 153 4.30 3.58 3.78
N ALA A 154 3.72 3.95 2.64
CA ALA A 154 2.34 4.40 2.55
C ALA A 154 1.46 3.28 1.97
N SER A 155 0.50 2.79 2.76
CA SER A 155 -0.37 1.66 2.44
C SER A 155 -1.81 2.11 2.26
N MET A 156 -2.26 2.24 1.01
CA MET A 156 -3.63 2.60 0.62
C MET A 156 -4.48 1.35 0.46
N SER A 157 -5.70 1.37 0.99
CA SER A 157 -6.66 0.28 0.90
C SER A 157 -7.90 0.65 0.10
N LEU A 158 -8.28 -0.19 -0.86
CA LEU A 158 -9.44 -0.02 -1.72
C LEU A 158 -10.30 -1.30 -1.72
N GLY A 159 -11.62 -1.16 -1.74
CA GLY A 159 -12.57 -2.27 -1.75
C GLY A 159 -12.86 -2.81 -0.35
N ALA A 160 -12.96 -4.13 -0.20
CA ALA A 160 -13.39 -4.75 1.05
C ALA A 160 -12.46 -4.46 2.23
N SER A 161 -13.06 -4.13 3.37
CA SER A 161 -12.30 -3.94 4.62
C SER A 161 -11.66 -5.26 5.09
N ARG A 162 -10.40 -5.22 5.45
CA ARG A 162 -9.66 -6.38 5.98
C ARG A 162 -8.96 -6.02 7.28
N ARG A 163 -8.85 -7.00 8.16
CA ARG A 163 -8.06 -6.92 9.38
C ARG A 163 -6.58 -6.93 9.04
N PHE A 164 -5.85 -5.91 9.48
CA PHE A 164 -4.40 -5.81 9.50
C PHE A 164 -3.91 -6.07 10.90
N VAL A 165 -2.85 -6.82 11.04
CA VAL A 165 -2.27 -7.16 12.33
C VAL A 165 -0.79 -6.83 12.36
N LEU A 166 -0.34 -6.22 13.45
CA LEU A 166 1.04 -5.87 13.72
C LEU A 166 1.46 -6.54 15.02
N LYS A 167 2.68 -7.06 15.09
CA LYS A 167 3.28 -7.60 16.32
C LYS A 167 4.75 -7.22 16.40
N HIS A 168 5.19 -6.92 17.62
CA HIS A 168 6.61 -6.79 17.88
C HIS A 168 7.35 -8.11 17.63
N ARG A 169 8.59 -8.07 17.11
CA ARG A 169 9.36 -9.28 16.82
C ARG A 169 9.60 -10.16 18.05
N GLN A 170 9.61 -9.59 19.23
CA GLN A 170 9.64 -10.31 20.51
C GLN A 170 8.28 -10.86 20.96
N GLY A 171 7.23 -10.76 20.10
CA GLY A 171 5.90 -11.32 20.32
C GLY A 171 4.86 -10.36 20.90
N ARG A 172 5.23 -9.37 21.68
CA ARG A 172 4.34 -8.34 22.23
C ARG A 172 5.00 -6.96 22.18
N PRO A 173 4.24 -5.85 22.06
CA PRO A 173 2.78 -5.83 21.91
C PRO A 173 2.27 -6.34 20.56
N LYS A 174 0.97 -6.62 20.51
CA LYS A 174 0.21 -6.88 19.27
C LYS A 174 -0.81 -5.78 19.09
N PHE A 175 -1.01 -5.37 17.85
CA PHE A 175 -1.95 -4.35 17.45
C PHE A 175 -2.79 -4.83 16.26
N GLU A 176 -4.06 -4.47 16.24
CA GLU A 176 -4.98 -4.82 15.16
C GLU A 176 -5.71 -3.57 14.68
N LEU A 177 -5.86 -3.46 13.36
CA LEU A 177 -6.51 -2.35 12.70
C LEU A 177 -7.39 -2.86 11.57
N ALA A 178 -8.59 -2.31 11.42
CA ALA A 178 -9.37 -2.48 10.21
C ALA A 178 -8.84 -1.51 9.14
N LEU A 179 -8.67 -2.00 7.92
CA LEU A 179 -8.29 -1.19 6.76
C LEU A 179 -9.47 -1.10 5.79
N PRO A 180 -10.38 -0.13 5.97
CA PRO A 180 -11.53 0.07 5.11
C PRO A 180 -11.15 0.69 3.77
N HIS A 181 -12.16 0.81 2.91
CA HIS A 181 -12.08 1.45 1.61
C HIS A 181 -11.68 2.93 1.73
N GLY A 182 -10.70 3.37 0.96
CA GLY A 182 -10.18 4.75 1.00
C GLY A 182 -9.20 5.03 2.15
N SER A 183 -8.92 4.05 3.02
CA SER A 183 -8.02 4.26 4.17
C SER A 183 -6.54 4.30 3.76
N LEU A 184 -5.77 5.13 4.47
CA LEU A 184 -4.31 5.23 4.37
C LEU A 184 -3.68 4.87 5.71
N LEU A 185 -2.77 3.89 5.70
CA LEU A 185 -1.88 3.57 6.82
C LEU A 185 -0.45 3.92 6.42
N VAL A 186 0.21 4.74 7.22
CA VAL A 186 1.63 5.07 7.06
C VAL A 186 2.42 4.38 8.16
N MET A 187 3.44 3.63 7.78
CA MET A 187 4.42 3.00 8.67
C MET A 187 5.76 3.68 8.43
N ALA A 188 6.36 4.24 9.47
CA ALA A 188 7.61 4.99 9.37
C ALA A 188 8.58 4.62 10.50
N GLY A 189 9.69 5.34 10.60
CA GLY A 189 10.68 5.18 11.66
C GLY A 189 11.21 3.75 11.77
N GLU A 190 11.28 3.23 12.98
CA GLU A 190 11.80 1.90 13.26
C GLU A 190 10.73 0.79 13.19
N THR A 191 9.54 1.12 12.69
CA THR A 191 8.42 0.15 12.60
C THR A 191 8.83 -1.14 11.91
N GLN A 192 9.52 -1.06 10.78
CA GLN A 192 9.94 -2.26 10.02
C GLN A 192 11.09 -3.03 10.68
N THR A 193 11.86 -2.37 11.53
CA THR A 193 12.93 -3.00 12.33
C THR A 193 12.35 -3.82 13.48
N HIS A 194 11.39 -3.25 14.20
CA HIS A 194 10.88 -3.85 15.43
C HIS A 194 9.63 -4.70 15.26
N TYR A 195 8.87 -4.49 14.20
CA TYR A 195 7.57 -5.13 14.01
C TYR A 195 7.48 -5.95 12.73
N GLN A 196 6.65 -6.97 12.79
CA GLN A 196 6.13 -7.70 11.64
C GLN A 196 4.65 -7.40 11.51
N HIS A 197 4.15 -7.41 10.27
CA HIS A 197 2.73 -7.23 9.99
C HIS A 197 2.21 -8.31 9.05
N ALA A 198 0.89 -8.48 9.04
CA ALA A 198 0.20 -9.47 8.21
C ALA A 198 -1.23 -9.04 7.87
N LEU A 199 -1.75 -9.59 6.78
CA LEU A 199 -3.17 -9.58 6.44
C LEU A 199 -3.67 -11.03 6.50
N PRO A 200 -4.23 -11.49 7.62
CA PRO A 200 -4.61 -12.88 7.80
C PRO A 200 -5.82 -13.27 6.92
N ARG A 201 -5.96 -14.56 6.66
CA ARG A 201 -7.18 -15.13 6.08
C ARG A 201 -8.38 -14.86 6.95
N THR A 202 -9.57 -14.84 6.34
CA THR A 202 -10.84 -14.78 7.05
C THR A 202 -11.83 -15.76 6.44
N ALA A 203 -12.57 -16.46 7.30
CA ALA A 203 -13.69 -17.31 6.88
C ALA A 203 -14.98 -16.50 6.63
N ARG A 204 -15.01 -15.22 7.04
CA ARG A 204 -16.17 -14.36 6.77
C ARG A 204 -16.21 -14.06 5.28
N PRO A 205 -17.40 -14.08 4.64
CA PRO A 205 -17.55 -13.60 3.28
C PRO A 205 -17.08 -12.15 3.15
N VAL A 206 -16.11 -11.89 2.27
CA VAL A 206 -15.61 -10.55 1.96
C VAL A 206 -15.39 -10.43 0.47
N GLY A 207 -15.60 -9.24 -0.07
CA GLY A 207 -15.35 -8.92 -1.47
C GLY A 207 -13.87 -8.73 -1.79
N GLU A 208 -13.61 -8.28 -3.02
CA GLU A 208 -12.28 -7.95 -3.49
C GLU A 208 -11.68 -6.75 -2.75
N ARG A 209 -10.38 -6.78 -2.58
CA ARG A 209 -9.58 -5.67 -2.04
C ARG A 209 -8.33 -5.47 -2.87
N ILE A 210 -8.02 -4.23 -3.17
CA ILE A 210 -6.72 -3.81 -3.69
C ILE A 210 -5.98 -3.07 -2.57
N ASN A 211 -4.71 -3.38 -2.40
CA ASN A 211 -3.81 -2.63 -1.53
C ASN A 211 -2.63 -2.12 -2.35
N LEU A 212 -2.30 -0.86 -2.16
CA LEU A 212 -1.19 -0.19 -2.81
C LEU A 212 -0.17 0.17 -1.74
N THR A 213 1.00 -0.43 -1.78
CA THR A 213 2.08 -0.17 -0.83
C THR A 213 3.17 0.63 -1.53
N PHE A 214 3.16 1.96 -1.33
CA PHE A 214 4.14 2.89 -1.89
C PHE A 214 5.43 2.87 -1.08
N ARG A 215 6.55 2.85 -1.79
CA ARG A 215 7.91 2.78 -1.21
C ARG A 215 8.87 3.61 -2.04
N ARG A 216 10.01 3.96 -1.42
CA ARG A 216 11.17 4.50 -2.11
C ARG A 216 12.27 3.44 -2.13
N ILE A 217 12.60 2.96 -3.32
CA ILE A 217 13.76 2.10 -3.55
C ILE A 217 14.98 2.98 -3.72
N LEU A 218 16.03 2.73 -2.95
CA LEU A 218 17.33 3.35 -3.06
C LEU A 218 18.16 2.56 -4.07
N THR A 219 18.70 3.23 -5.05
CA THR A 219 19.59 2.70 -6.10
C THR A 219 21.03 3.07 -5.82
#